data_e53ef872d0333e5fdea8c67d169226af
#
_entry.id   e53ef872d0333e5fdea8c67d169226af
#
_cell.length_a   1.000
_cell.length_b   1.000
_cell.length_c   1.000
_cell.angle_alpha   90.00
_cell.angle_beta   90.00
_cell.angle_gamma   90.00
#
_symmetry.space_group_name_H-M   'P 1'
#
loop_
_entity.id
_entity.type
_entity.pdbx_description
1 polymer ?
#
loop_
_entity_poly.entity_id
_entity_poly.type
_entity_poly.pdbx_seq_one_letter_code
_entity_poly.pdbx_strand_id
1 'polypeptide(L)'
;MLLKEIEAFLEEDVGHEDYEEIVPEAECKAEIEVKEGGVLAGLDEVKQIFNYLGVLCATEFEDGAQIKEGDVILRVQGAGMKILKAERLVLNFLGRMSGIATLTDRFVREARRVNARIRVAGTRKTTPGFRKYEKKAIAIGGGDPHRFGLYEAVIIKDNYIKLMGLENAIKKAKEKVSFTRKIEVEVESIEDALKAAELDVDIIMFDNMSAKDVKAGVQLLEEHGFHTGTGTGLILEASGEINLSNVGKFAATGVDVLSSGMLTYGAKWLGFSLDVV
;
A
#
# COMPACT_ATOMS: atom_id res chain seq x y z
N MET A 1 -11.05 -8.51 -9.49
CA MET A 1 -10.76 -7.61 -10.64
C MET A 1 -12.01 -7.40 -11.47
N LEU A 2 -12.13 -6.31 -12.23
CA LEU A 2 -13.17 -6.17 -13.26
C LEU A 2 -12.70 -6.92 -14.53
N LEU A 3 -13.64 -7.46 -15.35
CA LEU A 3 -13.27 -8.16 -16.59
C LEU A 3 -12.38 -7.30 -17.50
N LYS A 4 -12.74 -6.04 -17.70
CA LYS A 4 -11.94 -5.10 -18.52
C LYS A 4 -10.52 -4.86 -18.00
N GLU A 5 -10.27 -5.05 -16.70
CA GLU A 5 -8.91 -4.95 -16.14
C GLU A 5 -8.09 -6.19 -16.51
N ILE A 6 -8.71 -7.39 -16.44
CA ILE A 6 -8.06 -8.64 -16.85
C ILE A 6 -7.70 -8.59 -18.34
N GLU A 7 -8.66 -8.17 -19.18
CA GLU A 7 -8.47 -8.03 -20.62
C GLU A 7 -7.31 -7.05 -20.93
N ALA A 8 -7.28 -5.88 -20.30
CA ALA A 8 -6.25 -4.88 -20.51
C ALA A 8 -4.85 -5.38 -20.09
N PHE A 9 -4.74 -6.13 -18.99
CA PHE A 9 -3.46 -6.70 -18.59
C PHE A 9 -3.00 -7.85 -19.49
N LEU A 10 -3.95 -8.67 -19.97
CA LEU A 10 -3.63 -9.72 -20.93
C LEU A 10 -3.23 -9.12 -22.28
N GLU A 11 -3.91 -8.07 -22.75
CA GLU A 11 -3.58 -7.37 -23.99
C GLU A 11 -2.18 -6.74 -23.94
N GLU A 12 -1.75 -6.20 -22.78
CA GLU A 12 -0.39 -5.66 -22.58
C GLU A 12 0.69 -6.71 -22.83
N ASP A 13 0.46 -7.97 -22.42
CA ASP A 13 1.47 -9.03 -22.48
C ASP A 13 1.38 -9.84 -23.79
N VAL A 14 0.17 -10.17 -24.24
CA VAL A 14 -0.06 -10.99 -25.46
C VAL A 14 0.01 -10.14 -26.73
N GLY A 15 -0.43 -8.87 -26.68
CA GLY A 15 -0.43 -7.98 -27.85
C GLY A 15 -1.36 -8.43 -28.98
N HIS A 16 -0.97 -8.12 -30.22
CA HIS A 16 -1.76 -8.42 -31.42
C HIS A 16 -1.31 -9.66 -32.18
N GLU A 17 -0.14 -10.21 -31.84
CA GLU A 17 0.41 -11.42 -32.47
C GLU A 17 0.26 -12.61 -31.52
N ASP A 18 -0.51 -13.61 -31.94
CA ASP A 18 -0.77 -14.80 -31.15
C ASP A 18 0.05 -15.98 -31.68
N TYR A 19 1.03 -16.42 -30.89
CA TYR A 19 1.88 -17.59 -31.21
C TYR A 19 1.27 -18.90 -30.68
N GLU A 20 -0.06 -19.01 -30.61
CA GLU A 20 -0.77 -20.20 -30.14
C GLU A 20 -0.36 -21.50 -30.86
N GLU A 21 0.04 -21.40 -32.12
CA GLU A 21 0.43 -22.55 -32.91
C GLU A 21 1.75 -23.24 -32.48
N ILE A 22 2.55 -22.58 -31.61
CA ILE A 22 3.83 -23.14 -31.15
C ILE A 22 3.62 -24.23 -30.09
N VAL A 23 2.57 -24.08 -29.27
CA VAL A 23 2.27 -25.06 -28.22
C VAL A 23 1.10 -25.93 -28.65
N PRO A 24 1.23 -27.26 -28.59
CA PRO A 24 0.12 -28.16 -28.98
C PRO A 24 -1.10 -27.90 -28.05
N GLU A 25 -2.31 -28.04 -28.60
CA GLU A 25 -3.54 -28.09 -27.84
C GLU A 25 -3.55 -29.33 -26.95
N ALA A 26 -2.94 -29.23 -25.77
CA ALA A 26 -2.90 -30.29 -24.78
C ALA A 26 -3.29 -29.77 -23.41
N GLU A 27 -4.11 -30.53 -22.71
CA GLU A 27 -4.35 -30.31 -21.29
C GLU A 27 -3.07 -30.61 -20.51
N CYS A 28 -2.71 -29.68 -19.62
CA CYS A 28 -1.57 -29.89 -18.74
C CYS A 28 -1.90 -29.42 -17.31
N LYS A 29 -1.01 -29.77 -16.41
CA LYS A 29 -1.01 -29.24 -15.04
C LYS A 29 0.26 -28.41 -14.84
N ALA A 30 0.15 -27.36 -14.04
CA ALA A 30 1.30 -26.58 -13.63
C ALA A 30 1.19 -26.17 -12.16
N GLU A 31 2.33 -25.87 -11.57
CA GLU A 31 2.45 -25.45 -10.19
C GLU A 31 3.14 -24.08 -10.10
N ILE A 32 2.67 -23.21 -9.20
CA ILE A 32 3.36 -21.97 -8.85
C ILE A 32 4.11 -22.18 -7.55
N GLU A 33 5.42 -22.08 -7.61
CA GLU A 33 6.34 -22.28 -6.50
C GLU A 33 6.99 -20.99 -6.04
N VAL A 34 7.15 -20.86 -4.74
CA VAL A 34 7.81 -19.73 -4.07
C VAL A 34 9.33 -19.88 -4.14
N LYS A 35 10.04 -18.85 -4.59
CA LYS A 35 11.52 -18.80 -4.63
C LYS A 35 12.14 -17.99 -3.51
N GLU A 36 11.35 -17.20 -2.79
CA GLU A 36 11.78 -16.38 -1.67
C GLU A 36 10.63 -16.22 -0.66
N GLY A 37 10.90 -16.44 0.64
CA GLY A 37 9.87 -16.37 1.68
C GLY A 37 9.37 -14.95 1.97
N GLY A 38 8.11 -14.84 2.37
CA GLY A 38 7.46 -13.57 2.69
C GLY A 38 5.98 -13.69 2.99
N VAL A 39 5.23 -12.62 2.72
CA VAL A 39 3.76 -12.56 2.85
C VAL A 39 3.15 -12.69 1.45
N LEU A 40 2.32 -13.70 1.25
CA LEU A 40 1.61 -13.92 -0.01
C LEU A 40 0.57 -12.82 -0.25
N ALA A 41 0.57 -12.23 -1.44
CA ALA A 41 -0.45 -11.28 -1.87
C ALA A 41 -0.63 -11.33 -3.39
N GLY A 42 -1.89 -11.18 -3.85
CA GLY A 42 -2.24 -11.24 -5.27
C GLY A 42 -2.75 -12.60 -5.72
N LEU A 43 -2.87 -13.57 -4.83
CA LEU A 43 -3.39 -14.89 -5.14
C LEU A 43 -4.84 -14.84 -5.65
N ASP A 44 -5.66 -13.95 -5.10
CA ASP A 44 -7.04 -13.75 -5.56
C ASP A 44 -7.09 -13.19 -6.99
N GLU A 45 -6.20 -12.26 -7.33
CA GLU A 45 -6.06 -11.71 -8.68
C GLU A 45 -5.66 -12.80 -9.67
N VAL A 46 -4.67 -13.61 -9.31
CA VAL A 46 -4.16 -14.73 -10.12
C VAL A 46 -5.24 -15.76 -10.38
N LYS A 47 -6.00 -16.18 -9.35
CA LYS A 47 -7.14 -17.09 -9.54
C LYS A 47 -8.18 -16.52 -10.51
N GLN A 48 -8.46 -15.21 -10.44
CA GLN A 48 -9.42 -14.55 -11.34
C GLN A 48 -8.90 -14.52 -12.79
N ILE A 49 -7.60 -14.31 -13.02
CA ILE A 49 -6.99 -14.34 -14.34
C ILE A 49 -7.07 -15.74 -14.94
N PHE A 50 -6.66 -16.78 -14.21
CA PHE A 50 -6.76 -18.15 -14.67
C PHE A 50 -8.21 -18.60 -14.93
N ASN A 51 -9.14 -18.26 -14.02
CA ASN A 51 -10.56 -18.58 -14.20
C ASN A 51 -11.15 -17.90 -15.45
N TYR A 52 -10.76 -16.64 -15.74
CA TYR A 52 -11.16 -15.95 -16.97
C TYR A 52 -10.74 -16.70 -18.23
N LEU A 53 -9.56 -17.30 -18.21
CA LEU A 53 -9.03 -18.13 -19.30
C LEU A 53 -9.62 -19.57 -19.32
N GLY A 54 -10.46 -19.93 -18.34
CA GLY A 54 -11.03 -21.27 -18.20
C GLY A 54 -10.04 -22.30 -17.64
N VAL A 55 -9.01 -21.86 -16.92
CA VAL A 55 -8.03 -22.71 -16.23
C VAL A 55 -8.50 -22.95 -14.80
N LEU A 56 -8.53 -24.20 -14.36
CA LEU A 56 -8.90 -24.60 -13.01
C LEU A 56 -7.77 -24.31 -12.02
N CYS A 57 -8.11 -23.84 -10.84
CA CYS A 57 -7.18 -23.49 -9.77
C CYS A 57 -7.46 -24.30 -8.50
N ALA A 58 -6.41 -24.83 -7.86
CA ALA A 58 -6.48 -25.48 -6.55
C ALA A 58 -5.37 -24.94 -5.64
N THR A 59 -5.71 -24.55 -4.42
CA THR A 59 -4.76 -24.01 -3.42
C THR A 59 -5.29 -24.21 -2.01
N GLU A 60 -4.39 -24.33 -1.05
CA GLU A 60 -4.65 -24.31 0.40
C GLU A 60 -4.19 -22.98 1.03
N PHE A 61 -3.62 -22.09 0.21
CA PHE A 61 -3.14 -20.77 0.66
C PHE A 61 -4.19 -19.69 0.42
N GLU A 62 -4.04 -18.59 1.15
CA GLU A 62 -4.81 -17.36 0.98
C GLU A 62 -3.90 -16.13 1.06
N ASP A 63 -4.37 -14.99 0.56
CA ASP A 63 -3.67 -13.71 0.69
C ASP A 63 -3.44 -13.39 2.19
N GLY A 64 -2.22 -13.02 2.55
CA GLY A 64 -1.77 -12.77 3.93
C GLY A 64 -1.03 -13.95 4.57
N ALA A 65 -1.04 -15.13 3.97
CA ALA A 65 -0.28 -16.27 4.46
C ALA A 65 1.22 -16.00 4.45
N GLN A 66 1.92 -16.48 5.50
CA GLN A 66 3.39 -16.54 5.51
C GLN A 66 3.84 -17.71 4.62
N ILE A 67 4.66 -17.42 3.64
CA ILE A 67 5.20 -18.38 2.68
C ILE A 67 6.72 -18.49 2.79
N LYS A 68 7.25 -19.63 2.40
CA LYS A 68 8.69 -19.92 2.37
C LYS A 68 9.12 -20.50 1.04
N GLU A 69 10.38 -20.44 0.74
CA GLU A 69 10.98 -21.07 -0.44
C GLU A 69 10.59 -22.55 -0.54
N GLY A 70 10.18 -22.97 -1.73
CA GLY A 70 9.71 -24.32 -2.05
C GLY A 70 8.22 -24.59 -1.79
N ASP A 71 7.47 -23.64 -1.21
CA ASP A 71 6.01 -23.80 -1.08
C ASP A 71 5.35 -23.74 -2.46
N VAL A 72 4.49 -24.72 -2.77
CA VAL A 72 3.60 -24.69 -3.94
C VAL A 72 2.31 -24.00 -3.57
N ILE A 73 2.16 -22.73 -3.94
CA ILE A 73 1.03 -21.89 -3.53
C ILE A 73 -0.21 -22.04 -4.39
N LEU A 74 -0.07 -22.53 -5.61
CA LEU A 74 -1.20 -22.73 -6.54
C LEU A 74 -0.90 -23.87 -7.50
N ARG A 75 -1.88 -24.75 -7.68
CA ARG A 75 -1.91 -25.75 -8.74
C ARG A 75 -2.96 -25.36 -9.75
N VAL A 76 -2.62 -25.46 -11.03
CA VAL A 76 -3.52 -25.12 -12.13
C VAL A 76 -3.64 -26.30 -13.12
N GLN A 77 -4.81 -26.41 -13.76
CA GLN A 77 -5.07 -27.43 -14.77
C GLN A 77 -5.93 -26.84 -15.90
N GLY A 78 -5.53 -27.05 -17.13
CA GLY A 78 -6.26 -26.60 -18.32
C GLY A 78 -5.40 -26.69 -19.59
N ALA A 79 -5.87 -26.04 -20.65
CA ALA A 79 -5.11 -25.97 -21.92
C ALA A 79 -3.76 -25.29 -21.70
N GLY A 80 -2.68 -25.96 -22.07
CA GLY A 80 -1.30 -25.52 -21.83
C GLY A 80 -1.02 -24.11 -22.34
N MET A 81 -1.50 -23.78 -23.53
CA MET A 81 -1.39 -22.44 -24.10
C MET A 81 -2.00 -21.36 -23.21
N LYS A 82 -3.18 -21.60 -22.62
CA LYS A 82 -3.84 -20.62 -21.75
C LYS A 82 -3.08 -20.40 -20.44
N ILE A 83 -2.45 -21.46 -19.92
CA ILE A 83 -1.60 -21.39 -18.74
C ILE A 83 -0.36 -20.54 -19.04
N LEU A 84 0.32 -20.81 -20.18
CA LEU A 84 1.52 -20.09 -20.58
C LEU A 84 1.24 -18.62 -20.96
N LYS A 85 0.09 -18.31 -21.59
CA LYS A 85 -0.35 -16.93 -21.83
C LYS A 85 -0.50 -16.12 -20.54
N ALA A 86 -0.96 -16.74 -19.45
CA ALA A 86 -1.13 -16.06 -18.18
C ALA A 86 0.16 -16.01 -17.35
N GLU A 87 1.14 -16.87 -17.62
CA GLU A 87 2.31 -17.08 -16.77
C GLU A 87 2.98 -15.79 -16.33
N ARG A 88 3.43 -14.97 -17.29
CA ARG A 88 4.17 -13.76 -16.96
C ARG A 88 3.32 -12.78 -16.16
N LEU A 89 2.07 -12.58 -16.57
CA LEU A 89 1.14 -11.69 -15.90
C LEU A 89 0.88 -12.11 -14.45
N VAL A 90 0.59 -13.39 -14.21
CA VAL A 90 0.30 -13.89 -12.85
C VAL A 90 1.53 -13.84 -11.95
N LEU A 91 2.72 -14.15 -12.47
CA LEU A 91 3.97 -14.05 -11.72
C LEU A 91 4.30 -12.58 -11.39
N ASN A 92 3.98 -11.65 -12.27
CA ASN A 92 4.15 -10.22 -12.01
C ASN A 92 3.22 -9.72 -10.89
N PHE A 93 1.94 -10.14 -10.88
CA PHE A 93 1.01 -9.83 -9.79
C PHE A 93 1.52 -10.38 -8.46
N LEU A 94 1.86 -11.65 -8.40
CA LEU A 94 2.38 -12.29 -7.19
C LEU A 94 3.66 -11.61 -6.69
N GLY A 95 4.63 -11.44 -7.57
CA GLY A 95 5.92 -10.85 -7.22
C GLY A 95 5.79 -9.44 -6.66
N ARG A 96 5.05 -8.58 -7.37
CA ARG A 96 4.87 -7.19 -6.95
C ARG A 96 4.07 -7.07 -5.66
N MET A 97 2.91 -7.71 -5.59
CA MET A 97 2.02 -7.58 -4.44
C MET A 97 2.60 -8.25 -3.19
N SER A 98 3.18 -9.43 -3.31
CA SER A 98 3.83 -10.11 -2.18
C SER A 98 5.06 -9.34 -1.68
N GLY A 99 5.82 -8.72 -2.58
CA GLY A 99 6.94 -7.86 -2.19
C GLY A 99 6.49 -6.67 -1.35
N ILE A 100 5.40 -6.00 -1.74
CA ILE A 100 4.82 -4.88 -0.98
C ILE A 100 4.26 -5.36 0.35
N ALA A 101 3.50 -6.46 0.37
CA ALA A 101 2.92 -7.03 1.60
C ALA A 101 4.03 -7.43 2.58
N THR A 102 5.09 -8.06 2.10
CA THR A 102 6.25 -8.48 2.91
C THR A 102 6.99 -7.28 3.51
N LEU A 103 7.24 -6.24 2.72
CA LEU A 103 7.88 -5.02 3.22
C LEU A 103 6.99 -4.32 4.25
N THR A 104 5.69 -4.23 3.98
CA THR A 104 4.72 -3.62 4.89
C THR A 104 4.64 -4.37 6.22
N ASP A 105 4.55 -5.70 6.20
CA ASP A 105 4.56 -6.52 7.41
C ASP A 105 5.80 -6.27 8.28
N ARG A 106 6.98 -6.16 7.64
CA ARG A 106 8.22 -5.81 8.36
C ARG A 106 8.15 -4.42 9.00
N PHE A 107 7.66 -3.41 8.26
CA PHE A 107 7.47 -2.06 8.81
C PHE A 107 6.52 -2.06 10.00
N VAL A 108 5.37 -2.73 9.86
CA VAL A 108 4.35 -2.84 10.91
C VAL A 108 4.93 -3.51 12.16
N ARG A 109 5.64 -4.61 12.00
CA ARG A 109 6.27 -5.31 13.13
C ARG A 109 7.30 -4.43 13.85
N GLU A 110 8.20 -3.78 13.11
CA GLU A 110 9.21 -2.91 13.70
C GLU A 110 8.58 -1.70 14.42
N ALA A 111 7.60 -1.05 13.82
CA ALA A 111 6.89 0.07 14.45
C ALA A 111 6.14 -0.37 15.73
N ARG A 112 5.42 -1.49 15.66
CA ARG A 112 4.62 -2.01 16.79
C ARG A 112 5.43 -2.60 17.93
N ARG A 113 6.70 -2.94 17.73
CA ARG A 113 7.63 -3.26 18.83
C ARG A 113 7.83 -2.09 19.79
N VAL A 114 7.71 -0.86 19.28
CA VAL A 114 7.91 0.38 20.04
C VAL A 114 6.57 0.96 20.51
N ASN A 115 5.58 1.01 19.62
CA ASN A 115 4.24 1.51 19.91
C ASN A 115 3.19 0.54 19.34
N ALA A 116 2.57 -0.27 20.19
CA ALA A 116 1.63 -1.32 19.77
C ALA A 116 0.39 -0.79 19.04
N ARG A 117 0.05 0.50 19.21
CA ARG A 117 -1.15 1.12 18.60
C ARG A 117 -0.87 1.83 17.28
N ILE A 118 0.42 2.04 16.93
CA ILE A 118 0.78 2.80 15.75
C ILE A 118 0.27 2.18 14.47
N ARG A 119 -0.21 3.00 13.56
CA ARG A 119 -0.55 2.61 12.19
C ARG A 119 0.61 2.90 11.26
N VAL A 120 0.89 1.99 10.36
CA VAL A 120 1.83 2.19 9.25
C VAL A 120 0.99 2.33 7.98
N ALA A 121 1.13 3.43 7.28
CA ALA A 121 0.29 3.78 6.15
C ALA A 121 1.09 3.92 4.84
N GLY A 122 0.43 3.60 3.73
CA GLY A 122 0.92 3.88 2.40
C GLY A 122 0.71 5.33 1.99
N THR A 123 1.12 5.68 0.78
CA THR A 123 0.95 7.01 0.20
C THR A 123 0.32 6.90 -1.20
N ARG A 124 0.24 8.03 -1.92
CA ARG A 124 -0.12 8.03 -3.36
C ARG A 124 1.09 7.87 -4.29
N LYS A 125 2.28 7.61 -3.76
CA LYS A 125 3.50 7.29 -4.54
C LYS A 125 3.40 5.83 -5.01
N THR A 126 2.57 5.58 -6.03
CA THR A 126 2.23 4.26 -6.56
C THR A 126 2.49 4.19 -8.05
N THR A 127 2.68 2.98 -8.58
CA THR A 127 2.79 2.73 -10.01
C THR A 127 1.49 3.16 -10.72
N PRO A 128 1.55 4.02 -11.76
CA PRO A 128 0.37 4.38 -12.53
C PRO A 128 -0.36 3.15 -13.07
N GLY A 129 -1.69 3.13 -12.92
CA GLY A 129 -2.53 1.99 -13.29
C GLY A 129 -2.58 0.86 -12.27
N PHE A 130 -1.56 0.70 -11.40
CA PHE A 130 -1.47 -0.44 -10.47
C PHE A 130 -1.79 -0.07 -8.99
N ARG A 131 -2.17 1.18 -8.71
CA ARG A 131 -2.45 1.69 -7.35
C ARG A 131 -3.38 0.83 -6.53
N LYS A 132 -4.46 0.33 -7.13
CA LYS A 132 -5.46 -0.50 -6.46
C LYS A 132 -4.82 -1.75 -5.84
N TYR A 133 -3.95 -2.40 -6.58
CA TYR A 133 -3.27 -3.63 -6.18
C TYR A 133 -2.15 -3.37 -5.17
N GLU A 134 -1.38 -2.31 -5.36
CA GLU A 134 -0.34 -1.91 -4.40
C GLU A 134 -0.94 -1.55 -3.04
N LYS A 135 -2.07 -0.83 -3.02
CA LYS A 135 -2.77 -0.51 -1.76
C LYS A 135 -3.45 -1.71 -1.12
N LYS A 136 -3.99 -2.65 -1.93
CA LYS A 136 -4.47 -3.95 -1.42
C LYS A 136 -3.32 -4.73 -0.77
N ALA A 137 -2.15 -4.76 -1.40
CA ALA A 137 -0.97 -5.43 -0.86
C ALA A 137 -0.48 -4.80 0.46
N ILE A 138 -0.52 -3.46 0.61
CA ILE A 138 -0.25 -2.78 1.88
C ILE A 138 -1.23 -3.28 2.97
N ALA A 139 -2.53 -3.35 2.66
CA ALA A 139 -3.53 -3.83 3.61
C ALA A 139 -3.28 -5.30 4.02
N ILE A 140 -2.95 -6.17 3.05
CA ILE A 140 -2.59 -7.58 3.30
C ILE A 140 -1.37 -7.69 4.23
N GLY A 141 -0.36 -6.81 4.06
CA GLY A 141 0.80 -6.73 4.95
C GLY A 141 0.52 -6.11 6.33
N GLY A 142 -0.75 -5.81 6.66
CA GLY A 142 -1.16 -5.24 7.96
C GLY A 142 -1.01 -3.74 8.09
N GLY A 143 -0.71 -3.04 7.00
CA GLY A 143 -0.66 -1.59 6.91
C GLY A 143 -2.02 -0.97 6.57
N ASP A 144 -2.08 0.36 6.63
CA ASP A 144 -3.23 1.16 6.20
C ASP A 144 -3.00 1.63 4.75
N PRO A 145 -3.92 1.40 3.81
CA PRO A 145 -3.75 1.87 2.44
C PRO A 145 -3.71 3.40 2.33
N HIS A 146 -4.15 4.17 3.35
CA HIS A 146 -4.37 5.61 3.26
C HIS A 146 -5.31 5.97 2.10
N ARG A 147 -5.58 7.26 1.84
CA ARG A 147 -6.47 7.69 0.75
C ARG A 147 -6.02 7.14 -0.62
N PHE A 148 -6.97 6.68 -1.42
CA PHE A 148 -6.74 6.22 -2.80
C PHE A 148 -6.55 7.35 -3.79
N GLY A 149 -7.27 8.45 -3.58
CA GLY A 149 -7.24 9.59 -4.49
C GLY A 149 -7.56 10.90 -3.79
N LEU A 150 -7.64 11.97 -4.58
CA LEU A 150 -7.97 13.31 -4.08
C LEU A 150 -9.43 13.43 -3.61
N TYR A 151 -10.25 12.46 -3.99
CA TYR A 151 -11.70 12.43 -3.71
C TYR A 151 -12.04 11.83 -2.32
N GLU A 152 -11.11 11.20 -1.62
CA GLU A 152 -11.40 10.57 -0.32
C GLU A 152 -11.11 11.47 0.88
N ALA A 153 -10.01 12.18 0.84
CA ALA A 153 -9.62 13.13 1.89
C ALA A 153 -8.85 14.29 1.28
N VAL A 154 -8.94 15.47 1.89
CA VAL A 154 -8.17 16.64 1.48
C VAL A 154 -6.88 16.68 2.28
N ILE A 155 -5.75 16.82 1.59
CA ILE A 155 -4.47 17.15 2.22
C ILE A 155 -4.03 18.53 1.72
N ILE A 156 -3.91 19.47 2.63
CA ILE A 156 -3.36 20.80 2.41
C ILE A 156 -1.85 20.67 2.47
N LYS A 157 -1.19 20.92 1.33
CA LYS A 157 0.25 20.76 1.14
C LYS A 157 0.97 22.09 1.19
N ASP A 158 2.29 22.03 1.32
CA ASP A 158 3.21 23.17 1.29
C ASP A 158 2.89 24.18 0.18
N ASN A 159 2.61 23.71 -1.02
CA ASN A 159 2.27 24.57 -2.16
C ASN A 159 0.94 25.32 -1.97
N TYR A 160 -0.05 24.75 -1.29
CA TYR A 160 -1.28 25.48 -0.97
C TYR A 160 -1.00 26.56 0.08
N ILE A 161 -0.18 26.22 1.10
CA ILE A 161 0.23 27.16 2.14
C ILE A 161 1.04 28.32 1.57
N LYS A 162 1.97 28.04 0.64
CA LYS A 162 2.76 29.07 -0.06
C LYS A 162 1.89 30.00 -0.91
N LEU A 163 0.82 29.49 -1.52
CA LEU A 163 -0.06 30.28 -2.38
C LEU A 163 -1.03 31.19 -1.62
N MET A 164 -1.53 30.78 -0.44
CA MET A 164 -2.61 31.50 0.23
C MET A 164 -2.48 31.64 1.74
N GLY A 165 -1.41 31.14 2.33
CA GLY A 165 -1.21 31.06 3.78
C GLY A 165 -1.98 29.92 4.41
N LEU A 166 -1.47 29.42 5.57
CA LEU A 166 -2.01 28.24 6.27
C LEU A 166 -3.49 28.45 6.67
N GLU A 167 -3.79 29.56 7.33
CA GLU A 167 -5.15 29.85 7.82
C GLU A 167 -6.19 29.91 6.69
N ASN A 168 -5.87 30.63 5.61
CA ASN A 168 -6.76 30.73 4.45
C ASN A 168 -6.95 29.38 3.73
N ALA A 169 -5.91 28.56 3.64
CA ALA A 169 -5.98 27.24 3.04
C ALA A 169 -6.93 26.32 3.83
N ILE A 170 -6.79 26.31 5.17
CA ILE A 170 -7.66 25.51 6.05
C ILE A 170 -9.11 26.04 5.98
N LYS A 171 -9.33 27.35 6.08
CA LYS A 171 -10.67 27.93 5.99
C LYS A 171 -11.38 27.58 4.69
N LYS A 172 -10.71 27.73 3.55
CA LYS A 172 -11.26 27.35 2.25
C LYS A 172 -11.52 25.85 2.12
N ALA A 173 -10.69 25.01 2.71
CA ALA A 173 -10.93 23.57 2.74
C ALA A 173 -12.20 23.27 3.53
N LYS A 174 -12.35 23.83 4.73
CA LYS A 174 -13.54 23.65 5.58
C LYS A 174 -14.84 24.11 4.91
N GLU A 175 -14.80 25.20 4.12
CA GLU A 175 -15.97 25.69 3.39
C GLU A 175 -16.41 24.75 2.23
N LYS A 176 -15.49 23.98 1.67
CA LYS A 176 -15.74 23.18 0.45
C LYS A 176 -15.84 21.66 0.68
N VAL A 177 -15.21 21.19 1.75
CA VAL A 177 -15.13 19.76 2.03
C VAL A 177 -16.40 19.30 2.76
N SER A 178 -16.99 18.18 2.31
CA SER A 178 -18.13 17.57 3.00
C SER A 178 -17.75 17.19 4.45
N PHE A 179 -18.67 17.37 5.39
CA PHE A 179 -18.51 16.96 6.80
C PHE A 179 -18.13 15.49 7.00
N THR A 180 -18.32 14.64 5.96
CA THR A 180 -17.96 13.23 5.98
C THR A 180 -16.49 12.98 5.65
N ARG A 181 -15.72 14.01 5.30
CA ARG A 181 -14.33 13.89 4.86
C ARG A 181 -13.39 14.62 5.78
N LYS A 182 -12.26 13.99 6.06
CA LYS A 182 -11.20 14.57 6.86
C LYS A 182 -10.36 15.57 6.09
N ILE A 183 -9.92 16.59 6.82
CA ILE A 183 -8.95 17.59 6.37
C ILE A 183 -7.64 17.34 7.09
N GLU A 184 -6.61 17.07 6.32
CA GLU A 184 -5.25 16.84 6.75
C GLU A 184 -4.39 18.03 6.31
N VAL A 185 -3.42 18.42 7.14
CA VAL A 185 -2.47 19.50 6.85
C VAL A 185 -1.05 18.98 6.98
N GLU A 186 -0.25 19.09 5.92
CA GLU A 186 1.19 18.88 5.97
C GLU A 186 1.88 20.12 6.54
N VAL A 187 2.69 19.95 7.59
CA VAL A 187 3.45 21.02 8.25
C VAL A 187 4.93 20.69 8.30
N GLU A 188 5.76 21.70 8.16
CA GLU A 188 7.24 21.61 8.23
C GLU A 188 7.80 22.27 9.49
N SER A 189 6.93 22.82 10.38
CA SER A 189 7.31 23.43 11.65
C SER A 189 6.36 23.08 12.79
N ILE A 190 6.87 23.15 14.02
CA ILE A 190 6.09 22.90 15.23
C ILE A 190 5.05 24.03 15.44
N GLU A 191 5.42 25.25 15.08
CA GLU A 191 4.55 26.43 15.18
C GLU A 191 3.34 26.32 14.25
N ASP A 192 3.53 25.80 13.03
CA ASP A 192 2.42 25.58 12.09
C ASP A 192 1.55 24.38 12.50
N ALA A 193 2.13 23.39 13.18
CA ALA A 193 1.34 22.29 13.76
C ALA A 193 0.38 22.83 14.82
N LEU A 194 0.84 23.70 15.73
CA LEU A 194 -0.01 24.31 16.75
C LEU A 194 -1.13 25.16 16.13
N LYS A 195 -0.80 26.02 15.15
CA LYS A 195 -1.80 26.82 14.43
C LYS A 195 -2.85 25.97 13.72
N ALA A 196 -2.42 24.87 13.08
CA ALA A 196 -3.33 23.94 12.41
C ALA A 196 -4.28 23.27 13.41
N ALA A 197 -3.78 22.89 14.60
CA ALA A 197 -4.59 22.34 15.68
C ALA A 197 -5.61 23.36 16.21
N GLU A 198 -5.21 24.61 16.45
CA GLU A 198 -6.10 25.72 16.86
C GLU A 198 -7.20 25.99 15.82
N LEU A 199 -6.94 25.70 14.56
CA LEU A 199 -7.90 25.81 13.47
C LEU A 199 -8.76 24.53 13.28
N ASP A 200 -8.69 23.58 14.24
CA ASP A 200 -9.55 22.39 14.32
C ASP A 200 -9.55 21.59 13.01
N VAL A 201 -8.36 21.15 12.57
CA VAL A 201 -8.17 20.18 11.48
C VAL A 201 -8.26 18.76 12.03
N ASP A 202 -8.56 17.78 11.17
CA ASP A 202 -8.71 16.39 11.61
C ASP A 202 -7.37 15.67 11.77
N ILE A 203 -6.38 16.01 10.93
CA ILE A 203 -5.08 15.33 10.86
C ILE A 203 -3.99 16.38 10.65
N ILE A 204 -2.91 16.28 11.41
CA ILE A 204 -1.66 17.04 11.19
C ILE A 204 -0.58 16.05 10.82
N MET A 205 0.03 16.27 9.66
CA MET A 205 1.16 15.48 9.18
C MET A 205 2.45 16.30 9.31
N PHE A 206 3.37 15.86 10.15
CA PHE A 206 4.74 16.35 10.20
C PHE A 206 5.50 15.80 8.97
N ASP A 207 5.75 16.66 7.98
CA ASP A 207 6.39 16.26 6.72
C ASP A 207 7.88 16.56 6.71
N ASN A 208 8.70 15.53 6.47
CA ASN A 208 10.16 15.60 6.40
C ASN A 208 10.86 16.19 7.64
N MET A 209 10.21 16.15 8.81
CA MET A 209 10.79 16.61 10.08
C MET A 209 11.60 15.49 10.76
N SER A 210 12.60 15.88 11.57
CA SER A 210 13.34 14.89 12.36
C SER A 210 12.46 14.26 13.45
N ALA A 211 12.72 13.01 13.84
CA ALA A 211 11.99 12.36 14.93
C ALA A 211 12.05 13.16 16.25
N LYS A 212 13.11 13.94 16.47
CA LYS A 212 13.25 14.82 17.63
C LYS A 212 12.23 15.97 17.55
N ASP A 213 12.11 16.62 16.40
CA ASP A 213 11.21 17.75 16.22
C ASP A 213 9.75 17.29 16.19
N VAL A 214 9.47 16.13 15.56
CA VAL A 214 8.13 15.49 15.62
C VAL A 214 7.72 15.25 17.08
N LYS A 215 8.62 14.68 17.90
CA LYS A 215 8.36 14.44 19.32
C LYS A 215 8.08 15.75 20.08
N ALA A 216 8.86 16.79 19.80
CA ALA A 216 8.65 18.10 20.42
C ALA A 216 7.30 18.72 20.00
N GLY A 217 6.92 18.55 18.71
CA GLY A 217 5.60 18.98 18.23
C GLY A 217 4.43 18.25 18.90
N VAL A 218 4.54 16.93 19.07
CA VAL A 218 3.54 16.13 19.81
C VAL A 218 3.39 16.64 21.24
N GLN A 219 4.51 16.84 21.95
CA GLN A 219 4.51 17.35 23.34
C GLN A 219 3.88 18.75 23.42
N LEU A 220 4.22 19.65 22.51
CA LEU A 220 3.64 21.01 22.49
C LEU A 220 2.12 20.96 22.32
N LEU A 221 1.61 20.12 21.43
CA LEU A 221 0.17 19.96 21.22
C LEU A 221 -0.53 19.40 22.46
N GLU A 222 0.06 18.42 23.15
CA GLU A 222 -0.46 17.89 24.41
C GLU A 222 -0.47 18.93 25.52
N GLU A 223 0.59 19.75 25.67
CA GLU A 223 0.68 20.86 26.63
C GLU A 223 -0.39 21.94 26.41
N HIS A 224 -0.82 22.12 25.15
CA HIS A 224 -1.92 23.05 24.81
C HIS A 224 -3.31 22.37 24.84
N GLY A 225 -3.40 21.16 25.39
CA GLY A 225 -4.67 20.48 25.64
C GLY A 225 -5.28 19.77 24.42
N PHE A 226 -4.53 19.62 23.33
CA PHE A 226 -4.97 18.83 22.20
C PHE A 226 -4.78 17.34 22.51
N HIS A 227 -5.89 16.63 22.66
CA HIS A 227 -5.88 15.17 22.84
C HIS A 227 -5.66 14.50 21.50
N THR A 228 -4.63 13.67 21.42
CA THR A 228 -4.25 12.94 20.21
C THR A 228 -4.77 11.49 20.24
N GLY A 229 -5.08 10.93 19.09
CA GLY A 229 -5.49 9.52 18.98
C GLY A 229 -6.49 9.24 17.87
N THR A 230 -6.38 8.04 17.28
CA THR A 230 -7.24 7.56 16.19
C THR A 230 -8.68 7.23 16.60
N GLY A 231 -9.32 7.99 17.42
CA GLY A 231 -10.71 7.66 17.83
C GLY A 231 -11.48 8.80 18.46
N THR A 232 -10.81 9.78 19.04
CA THR A 232 -11.47 10.79 19.88
C THR A 232 -10.91 12.20 19.76
N GLY A 233 -9.96 12.44 18.85
CA GLY A 233 -9.31 13.74 18.78
C GLY A 233 -8.52 13.94 17.50
N LEU A 234 -7.58 14.89 17.56
CA LEU A 234 -6.63 15.18 16.52
C LEU A 234 -5.75 13.94 16.22
N ILE A 235 -5.61 13.57 14.96
CA ILE A 235 -4.71 12.50 14.51
C ILE A 235 -3.37 13.14 14.14
N LEU A 236 -2.28 12.57 14.64
CA LEU A 236 -0.93 12.98 14.31
C LEU A 236 -0.27 11.94 13.41
N GLU A 237 0.22 12.41 12.28
CA GLU A 237 0.94 11.60 11.30
C GLU A 237 2.37 12.11 11.14
N ALA A 238 3.33 11.22 10.97
CA ALA A 238 4.68 11.58 10.51
C ALA A 238 4.94 10.93 9.15
N SER A 239 5.51 11.72 8.23
CA SER A 239 5.82 11.33 6.87
C SER A 239 7.18 11.86 6.43
N GLY A 240 7.71 11.30 5.32
CA GLY A 240 9.00 11.71 4.75
C GLY A 240 10.16 10.81 5.19
N GLU A 241 10.86 10.25 4.22
CA GLU A 241 12.08 9.43 4.36
C GLU A 241 12.04 8.32 5.42
N ILE A 242 10.84 7.91 5.87
CA ILE A 242 10.66 6.83 6.84
C ILE A 242 10.96 5.49 6.16
N ASN A 243 11.87 4.71 6.77
CA ASN A 243 12.33 3.42 6.28
C ASN A 243 12.55 2.45 7.45
N LEU A 244 12.90 1.18 7.17
CA LEU A 244 13.09 0.16 8.21
C LEU A 244 14.16 0.50 9.24
N SER A 245 15.16 1.33 8.89
CA SER A 245 16.24 1.68 9.81
C SER A 245 15.85 2.77 10.83
N ASN A 246 14.81 3.54 10.54
CA ASN A 246 14.38 4.66 11.38
C ASN A 246 12.92 4.59 11.87
N VAL A 247 12.11 3.67 11.34
CA VAL A 247 10.68 3.53 11.67
C VAL A 247 10.44 3.43 13.18
N GLY A 248 11.28 2.71 13.92
CA GLY A 248 11.18 2.60 15.39
C GLY A 248 11.41 3.95 16.10
N LYS A 249 12.29 4.81 15.56
CA LYS A 249 12.53 6.16 16.13
C LYS A 249 11.28 7.04 15.98
N PHE A 250 10.63 6.98 14.81
CA PHE A 250 9.39 7.71 14.59
C PHE A 250 8.21 7.13 15.39
N ALA A 251 8.14 5.80 15.54
CA ALA A 251 7.11 5.16 16.36
C ALA A 251 7.18 5.56 17.84
N ALA A 252 8.36 6.02 18.33
CA ALA A 252 8.56 6.49 19.69
C ALA A 252 8.22 7.98 19.90
N THR A 253 7.80 8.70 18.85
CA THR A 253 7.53 10.15 18.96
C THR A 253 6.19 10.49 19.59
N GLY A 254 5.25 9.55 19.60
CA GLY A 254 3.88 9.75 20.08
C GLY A 254 2.86 9.98 18.97
N VAL A 255 3.25 9.98 17.69
CA VAL A 255 2.29 10.06 16.58
C VAL A 255 1.44 8.79 16.46
N ASP A 256 0.27 8.92 15.85
CA ASP A 256 -0.69 7.83 15.63
C ASP A 256 -0.39 7.03 14.36
N VAL A 257 0.15 7.71 13.34
CA VAL A 257 0.35 7.18 12.00
C VAL A 257 1.75 7.48 11.50
N LEU A 258 2.37 6.49 10.86
CA LEU A 258 3.60 6.66 10.07
C LEU A 258 3.29 6.34 8.62
N SER A 259 3.37 7.32 7.71
CA SER A 259 3.19 7.06 6.30
C SER A 259 4.53 7.03 5.55
N SER A 260 4.66 6.07 4.64
CA SER A 260 5.88 5.92 3.86
C SER A 260 5.60 5.47 2.44
N GLY A 261 6.17 6.21 1.47
CA GLY A 261 6.19 5.79 0.08
C GLY A 261 7.10 4.59 -0.17
N MET A 262 8.04 4.32 0.73
CA MET A 262 8.93 3.14 0.63
C MET A 262 8.17 1.83 0.57
N LEU A 263 6.96 1.76 1.16
CA LEU A 263 6.13 0.55 1.12
C LEU A 263 5.80 0.11 -0.31
N THR A 264 5.77 1.04 -1.24
CA THR A 264 5.52 0.78 -2.66
C THR A 264 6.81 0.88 -3.49
N TYR A 265 7.37 2.07 -3.68
CA TYR A 265 8.51 2.24 -4.59
C TYR A 265 9.81 1.57 -4.10
N GLY A 266 9.93 1.30 -2.80
CA GLY A 266 11.08 0.62 -2.20
C GLY A 266 10.92 -0.91 -2.07
N ALA A 267 9.73 -1.46 -2.36
CA ALA A 267 9.48 -2.89 -2.26
C ALA A 267 10.17 -3.65 -3.40
N LYS A 268 11.00 -4.63 -3.03
CA LYS A 268 11.52 -5.62 -3.98
C LYS A 268 10.43 -6.61 -4.33
N TRP A 269 10.44 -7.13 -5.54
CA TRP A 269 9.55 -8.21 -5.95
C TRP A 269 9.97 -9.51 -5.27
N LEU A 270 8.99 -10.31 -4.83
CA LEU A 270 9.25 -11.68 -4.40
C LEU A 270 9.39 -12.59 -5.62
N GLY A 271 10.25 -13.59 -5.52
CA GLY A 271 10.47 -14.58 -6.58
C GLY A 271 9.43 -15.70 -6.57
N PHE A 272 8.84 -15.96 -7.74
CA PHE A 272 7.96 -17.09 -8.01
C PHE A 272 8.31 -17.72 -9.37
N SER A 273 8.05 -19.03 -9.54
CA SER A 273 8.09 -19.71 -10.84
C SER A 273 6.76 -20.42 -11.11
N LEU A 274 6.47 -20.65 -12.39
CA LEU A 274 5.40 -21.53 -12.83
C LEU A 274 6.04 -22.65 -13.63
N ASP A 275 5.81 -23.89 -13.22
CA ASP A 275 6.42 -25.08 -13.82
C ASP A 275 5.33 -26.07 -14.23
N VAL A 276 5.37 -26.54 -15.49
CA VAL A 276 4.48 -27.60 -16.02
C VAL A 276 4.91 -28.96 -15.46
N VAL A 277 3.95 -29.73 -14.92
CA VAL A 277 4.18 -31.02 -14.24
C VAL A 277 3.39 -32.16 -14.86
#